data_8f17197cf954e9736d7b1378170e3cdf
#
_entry.id   8f17197cf954e9736d7b1378170e3cdf
#
_cell.length_a   1.000
_cell.length_b   1.000
_cell.length_c   1.000
_cell.angle_alpha   90.00
_cell.angle_beta   90.00
_cell.angle_gamma   90.00
#
_symmetry.space_group_name_H-M   'P 1'
#
loop_
_entity.id
_entity.type
_entity.pdbx_description
1 polymer ?
#
loop_
_entity_poly.entity_id
_entity_poly.type
_entity_poly.pdbx_seq_one_letter_code
_entity_poly.pdbx_strand_id
1 'polypeptide(L)'
;MINKSTTVKNKYNNKKTTIDDIVFDSKDEALYYQALKDMKAKGLIKDFELQPEFILQEGFEKDEKKYRAIKYTADFRVLTNNDYSYIVDVKGMLTTEFKIKMKLFNYKYPDIELKLISRSIKFGDEYGFIDYYELQKIRKQNRGN
;
A
#
# COMPACT_ATOMS: atom_id res chain seq x y z
N MET A 1 -33.54 8.82 12.95
CA MET A 1 -32.39 8.32 13.71
C MET A 1 -31.11 8.60 12.93
N ILE A 2 -30.30 9.49 13.45
CA ILE A 2 -29.01 9.78 12.84
C ILE A 2 -28.02 8.73 13.36
N ASN A 3 -27.65 7.77 12.51
CA ASN A 3 -26.55 6.87 12.82
C ASN A 3 -25.27 7.70 12.89
N LYS A 4 -24.82 8.00 14.10
CA LYS A 4 -23.46 8.48 14.32
C LYS A 4 -22.53 7.32 13.98
N SER A 5 -21.95 7.35 12.76
CA SER A 5 -20.83 6.49 12.48
C SER A 5 -19.70 6.89 13.42
N THR A 6 -19.47 6.08 14.43
CA THR A 6 -18.31 6.20 15.28
C THR A 6 -17.08 5.95 14.41
N THR A 7 -16.40 7.03 14.04
CA THR A 7 -15.08 6.94 13.41
C THR A 7 -14.12 6.33 14.43
N VAL A 8 -13.87 5.04 14.30
CA VAL A 8 -12.83 4.37 15.10
C VAL A 8 -11.50 4.97 14.65
N LYS A 9 -10.90 5.79 15.50
CA LYS A 9 -9.55 6.29 15.29
C LYS A 9 -8.60 5.09 15.33
N ASN A 10 -8.01 4.77 14.20
CA ASN A 10 -6.95 3.77 14.14
C ASN A 10 -5.77 4.21 15.02
N LYS A 11 -5.08 3.22 15.59
CA LYS A 11 -3.89 3.38 16.45
C LYS A 11 -2.83 4.33 15.89
N TYR A 12 -2.88 4.65 14.59
CA TYR A 12 -1.92 5.49 13.86
C TYR A 12 -2.56 6.75 13.25
N ASN A 13 -3.71 7.21 13.75
CA ASN A 13 -4.44 8.39 13.23
C ASN A 13 -4.86 8.31 11.74
N ASN A 14 -4.91 7.12 11.15
CA ASN A 14 -5.38 6.95 9.79
C ASN A 14 -6.92 7.04 9.74
N LYS A 15 -7.43 7.99 8.97
CA LYS A 15 -8.87 8.12 8.72
C LYS A 15 -9.27 7.24 7.57
N LYS A 16 -10.26 6.36 7.80
CA LYS A 16 -10.92 5.65 6.71
C LYS A 16 -11.59 6.66 5.78
N THR A 17 -11.41 6.47 4.49
CA THR A 17 -11.93 7.37 3.45
C THR A 17 -12.68 6.54 2.42
N THR A 18 -13.88 7.00 2.03
CA THR A 18 -14.72 6.31 1.05
C THR A 18 -14.72 7.07 -0.26
N ILE A 19 -14.39 6.39 -1.36
CA ILE A 19 -14.45 6.89 -2.73
C ILE A 19 -15.02 5.79 -3.61
N ASP A 20 -15.98 6.12 -4.49
CA ASP A 20 -16.66 5.15 -5.38
C ASP A 20 -17.24 3.94 -4.61
N ASP A 21 -17.82 4.19 -3.44
CA ASP A 21 -18.34 3.17 -2.51
C ASP A 21 -17.28 2.19 -1.99
N ILE A 22 -16.00 2.48 -2.18
CA ILE A 22 -14.88 1.70 -1.65
C ILE A 22 -14.33 2.38 -0.41
N VAL A 23 -14.22 1.63 0.69
CA VAL A 23 -13.63 2.11 1.94
C VAL A 23 -12.15 1.83 1.93
N PHE A 24 -11.34 2.89 1.98
CA PHE A 24 -9.88 2.81 2.09
C PHE A 24 -9.45 3.02 3.54
N ASP A 25 -8.40 2.31 3.97
CA ASP A 25 -7.89 2.39 5.34
C ASP A 25 -7.22 3.73 5.65
N SER A 26 -6.81 4.48 4.63
CA SER A 26 -6.22 5.80 4.78
C SER A 26 -6.65 6.75 3.67
N LYS A 27 -6.55 8.05 3.95
CA LYS A 27 -6.77 9.10 2.95
C LYS A 27 -5.75 9.00 1.81
N ASP A 28 -4.51 8.68 2.12
CA ASP A 28 -3.44 8.59 1.12
C ASP A 28 -3.68 7.44 0.13
N GLU A 29 -4.16 6.28 0.61
CA GLU A 29 -4.59 5.18 -0.28
C GLU A 29 -5.72 5.62 -1.20
N ALA A 30 -6.74 6.30 -0.67
CA ALA A 30 -7.86 6.81 -1.46
C ALA A 30 -7.38 7.79 -2.55
N LEU A 31 -6.45 8.67 -2.22
CA LEU A 31 -5.87 9.62 -3.17
C LEU A 31 -5.04 8.92 -4.25
N TYR A 32 -4.31 7.87 -3.89
CA TYR A 32 -3.58 7.08 -4.88
C TYR A 32 -4.52 6.31 -5.81
N TYR A 33 -5.62 5.79 -5.27
CA TYR A 33 -6.69 5.20 -6.10
C TYR A 33 -7.18 6.19 -7.16
N GLN A 34 -7.45 7.44 -6.78
CA GLN A 34 -7.84 8.47 -7.73
C GLN A 34 -6.75 8.76 -8.77
N ALA A 35 -5.49 8.78 -8.33
CA ALA A 35 -4.35 8.94 -9.23
C ALA A 35 -4.29 7.80 -10.26
N LEU A 36 -4.47 6.55 -9.84
CA LEU A 36 -4.48 5.39 -10.73
C LEU A 36 -5.63 5.44 -11.73
N LYS A 37 -6.81 5.89 -11.31
CA LYS A 37 -7.95 6.09 -12.22
C LYS A 37 -7.61 7.13 -13.28
N ASP A 38 -7.00 8.24 -12.91
CA ASP A 38 -6.59 9.28 -13.84
C ASP A 38 -5.49 8.78 -14.79
N MET A 39 -4.49 8.07 -14.28
CA MET A 39 -3.44 7.44 -15.10
C MET A 39 -4.03 6.48 -16.13
N LYS A 40 -4.99 5.66 -15.72
CA LYS A 40 -5.67 4.73 -16.63
C LYS A 40 -6.46 5.49 -17.71
N ALA A 41 -7.21 6.52 -17.32
CA ALA A 41 -7.99 7.33 -18.24
C ALA A 41 -7.11 8.04 -19.28
N LYS A 42 -5.90 8.44 -18.89
CA LYS A 42 -4.92 9.08 -19.78
C LYS A 42 -4.07 8.09 -20.58
N GLY A 43 -4.26 6.78 -20.38
CA GLY A 43 -3.48 5.77 -21.06
C GLY A 43 -2.04 5.64 -20.56
N LEU A 44 -1.72 6.14 -19.37
CA LEU A 44 -0.39 6.05 -18.76
C LEU A 44 -0.12 4.66 -18.17
N ILE A 45 -1.17 3.97 -17.76
CA ILE A 45 -1.17 2.58 -17.34
C ILE A 45 -2.28 1.83 -18.05
N LYS A 46 -2.16 0.51 -18.15
CA LYS A 46 -3.18 -0.33 -18.80
C LYS A 46 -4.37 -0.60 -17.89
N ASP A 47 -4.09 -0.98 -16.65
CA ASP A 47 -5.10 -1.32 -15.66
C ASP A 47 -4.51 -1.36 -14.25
N PHE A 48 -5.35 -1.54 -13.24
CA PHE A 48 -4.92 -1.79 -11.87
C PHE A 48 -6.00 -2.58 -11.13
N GLU A 49 -5.59 -3.28 -10.08
CA GLU A 49 -6.52 -3.97 -9.17
C GLU A 49 -6.26 -3.56 -7.73
N LEU A 50 -7.31 -3.68 -6.91
CA LEU A 50 -7.28 -3.35 -5.51
C LEU A 50 -6.93 -4.57 -4.68
N GLN A 51 -6.12 -4.37 -3.64
CA GLN A 51 -5.86 -5.32 -2.57
C GLN A 51 -5.46 -6.72 -3.04
N PRO A 52 -4.40 -6.84 -3.86
CA PRO A 52 -3.87 -8.16 -4.19
C PRO A 52 -3.36 -8.85 -2.93
N GLU A 53 -3.70 -10.14 -2.79
CA GLU A 53 -3.36 -10.94 -1.63
C GLU A 53 -2.29 -11.97 -1.95
N PHE A 54 -1.32 -12.12 -1.04
CA PHE A 54 -0.20 -13.05 -1.19
C PHE A 54 -0.07 -13.91 0.06
N ILE A 55 0.11 -15.21 -0.12
CA ILE A 55 0.41 -16.12 0.98
C ILE A 55 1.92 -16.07 1.24
N LEU A 56 2.30 -15.68 2.45
CA LEU A 56 3.70 -15.60 2.88
C LEU A 56 4.17 -16.91 3.52
N GLN A 57 3.27 -17.56 4.25
CA GLN A 57 3.49 -18.87 4.85
C GLN A 57 2.17 -19.65 4.82
N GLU A 58 2.23 -20.87 4.33
CA GLU A 58 1.07 -21.76 4.31
C GLU A 58 0.61 -22.10 5.72
N GLY A 59 -0.70 -22.32 5.90
CA GLY A 59 -1.22 -22.85 7.14
C GLY A 59 -0.67 -24.25 7.40
N PHE A 60 -0.55 -24.62 8.66
CA PHE A 60 0.00 -25.94 9.06
C PHE A 60 -0.59 -26.39 10.39
N GLU A 61 -0.35 -27.65 10.71
CA GLU A 61 -0.75 -28.24 11.98
C GLU A 61 0.48 -28.81 12.70
N LYS A 62 0.57 -28.56 13.98
CA LYS A 62 1.62 -29.11 14.84
C LYS A 62 1.03 -29.37 16.23
N ASP A 63 1.32 -30.55 16.78
CA ASP A 63 0.85 -30.94 18.10
C ASP A 63 -0.67 -30.78 18.27
N GLU A 64 -1.41 -31.21 17.23
CA GLU A 64 -2.88 -31.14 17.14
C GLU A 64 -3.44 -29.69 17.13
N LYS A 65 -2.59 -28.70 16.99
CA LYS A 65 -2.96 -27.28 16.88
C LYS A 65 -2.82 -26.79 15.44
N LYS A 66 -3.89 -26.16 14.93
CA LYS A 66 -3.91 -25.58 13.58
C LYS A 66 -3.39 -24.15 13.63
N TYR A 67 -2.44 -23.86 12.75
CA TYR A 67 -1.88 -22.52 12.55
C TYR A 67 -2.33 -22.01 11.18
N ARG A 68 -2.93 -20.81 11.18
CA ARG A 68 -3.41 -20.18 9.95
C ARG A 68 -2.26 -19.70 9.08
N ALA A 69 -2.50 -19.62 7.77
CA ALA A 69 -1.56 -18.99 6.85
C ALA A 69 -1.26 -17.53 7.25
N ILE A 70 -0.03 -17.10 7.01
CA ILE A 70 0.33 -15.69 7.09
C ILE A 70 0.16 -15.10 5.69
N LYS A 71 -0.70 -14.08 5.58
CA LYS A 71 -1.02 -13.42 4.31
C LYS A 71 -0.56 -11.96 4.34
N TYR A 72 -0.20 -11.47 3.17
CA TYR A 72 0.05 -10.06 2.93
C TYR A 72 -0.94 -9.54 1.89
N THR A 73 -1.67 -8.50 2.25
CA THR A 73 -2.59 -7.81 1.35
C THR A 73 -1.99 -6.44 1.06
N ALA A 74 -1.54 -6.23 -0.16
CA ALA A 74 -1.03 -4.94 -0.62
C ALA A 74 -2.18 -4.01 -1.00
N ASP A 75 -1.89 -2.74 -1.23
CA ASP A 75 -2.93 -1.78 -1.60
C ASP A 75 -3.35 -1.92 -3.06
N PHE A 76 -2.39 -2.05 -3.99
CA PHE A 76 -2.68 -2.07 -5.43
C PHE A 76 -1.72 -2.98 -6.18
N ARG A 77 -2.22 -3.53 -7.30
CA ARG A 77 -1.40 -4.05 -8.39
C ARG A 77 -1.60 -3.13 -9.59
N VAL A 78 -0.52 -2.69 -10.21
CA VAL A 78 -0.56 -1.83 -11.40
C VAL A 78 -0.05 -2.61 -12.59
N LEU A 79 -0.84 -2.64 -13.67
CA LEU A 79 -0.46 -3.24 -14.95
C LEU A 79 -0.04 -2.13 -15.91
N THR A 80 1.22 -2.16 -16.34
CA THR A 80 1.76 -1.19 -17.29
C THR A 80 1.35 -1.51 -18.73
N ASN A 81 1.53 -0.55 -19.64
CA ASN A 81 1.26 -0.74 -21.07
C ASN A 81 2.15 -1.80 -21.73
N ASN A 82 3.27 -2.16 -21.10
CA ASN A 82 4.19 -3.21 -21.58
C ASN A 82 3.87 -4.59 -20.97
N ASP A 83 2.68 -4.76 -20.37
CA ASP A 83 2.24 -5.97 -19.67
C ASP A 83 3.11 -6.37 -18.46
N TYR A 84 3.96 -5.47 -17.99
CA TYR A 84 4.67 -5.59 -16.74
C TYR A 84 3.76 -5.12 -15.60
N SER A 85 3.72 -5.88 -14.51
CA SER A 85 2.96 -5.45 -13.32
C SER A 85 3.86 -5.30 -12.11
N TYR A 86 3.48 -4.40 -11.22
CA TYR A 86 4.14 -4.21 -9.93
C TYR A 86 3.11 -3.99 -8.84
N ILE A 87 3.54 -4.25 -7.60
CA ILE A 87 2.72 -4.09 -6.42
C ILE A 87 3.05 -2.75 -5.77
N VAL A 88 2.03 -2.06 -5.29
CA VAL A 88 2.18 -0.77 -4.61
C VAL A 88 1.56 -0.83 -3.23
N ASP A 89 2.30 -0.32 -2.26
CA ASP A 89 1.81 -0.11 -0.91
C ASP A 89 2.05 1.35 -0.52
N VAL A 90 1.00 2.04 -0.09
CA VAL A 90 1.06 3.45 0.31
C VAL A 90 1.35 3.52 1.80
N LYS A 91 2.50 4.08 2.17
CA LYS A 91 3.00 4.10 3.55
C LYS A 91 3.42 5.49 4.00
N GLY A 92 2.96 5.91 5.17
CA GLY A 92 3.50 7.06 5.88
C GLY A 92 4.69 6.67 6.75
N MET A 93 4.63 5.47 7.35
CA MET A 93 5.69 4.87 8.16
C MET A 93 5.64 3.35 8.04
N LEU A 94 6.75 2.69 8.32
CA LEU A 94 6.83 1.24 8.32
C LEU A 94 6.73 0.71 9.76
N THR A 95 5.71 -0.10 10.03
CA THR A 95 5.57 -0.82 11.29
C THR A 95 6.51 -2.02 11.30
N THR A 96 6.82 -2.53 12.50
CA THR A 96 7.63 -3.76 12.65
C THR A 96 6.95 -4.94 11.95
N GLU A 97 5.63 -5.08 12.10
CA GLU A 97 4.86 -6.12 11.43
C GLU A 97 4.99 -6.04 9.91
N PHE A 98 4.83 -4.84 9.35
CA PHE A 98 4.95 -4.65 7.90
C PHE A 98 6.37 -4.97 7.40
N LYS A 99 7.42 -4.57 8.14
CA LYS A 99 8.80 -4.89 7.77
C LYS A 99 9.05 -6.39 7.68
N ILE A 100 8.47 -7.17 8.60
CA ILE A 100 8.56 -8.64 8.58
C ILE A 100 7.82 -9.19 7.37
N LYS A 101 6.59 -8.74 7.12
CA LYS A 101 5.80 -9.19 5.96
C LYS A 101 6.48 -8.85 4.64
N MET A 102 7.03 -7.65 4.52
CA MET A 102 7.78 -7.22 3.34
C MET A 102 9.00 -8.10 3.08
N LYS A 103 9.75 -8.44 4.13
CA LYS A 103 10.90 -9.32 4.03
C LYS A 103 10.51 -10.72 3.56
N LEU A 104 9.43 -11.27 4.13
CA LEU A 104 8.90 -12.57 3.73
C LEU A 104 8.35 -12.53 2.29
N PHE A 105 7.70 -11.45 1.91
CA PHE A 105 7.21 -11.26 0.55
C PHE A 105 8.36 -11.25 -0.46
N ASN A 106 9.39 -10.46 -0.21
CA ASN A 106 10.55 -10.36 -1.12
C ASN A 106 11.31 -11.68 -1.23
N TYR A 107 11.35 -12.46 -0.15
CA TYR A 107 11.97 -13.79 -0.16
C TYR A 107 11.16 -14.79 -0.99
N LYS A 108 9.84 -14.83 -0.79
CA LYS A 108 8.97 -15.81 -1.46
C LYS A 108 8.67 -15.45 -2.91
N TYR A 109 8.58 -14.16 -3.22
CA TYR A 109 8.21 -13.66 -4.55
C TYR A 109 9.30 -12.74 -5.11
N PRO A 110 10.52 -13.27 -5.37
CA PRO A 110 11.66 -12.43 -5.77
C PRO A 110 11.46 -11.74 -7.12
N ASP A 111 10.59 -12.27 -7.98
CA ASP A 111 10.33 -11.73 -9.31
C ASP A 111 9.21 -10.68 -9.35
N ILE A 112 8.54 -10.44 -8.22
CA ILE A 112 7.47 -9.44 -8.12
C ILE A 112 8.03 -8.18 -7.47
N GLU A 113 7.98 -7.06 -8.18
CA GLU A 113 8.41 -5.77 -7.66
C GLU A 113 7.38 -5.22 -6.68
N LEU A 114 7.82 -4.85 -5.48
CA LEU A 114 7.04 -4.15 -4.48
C LEU A 114 7.55 -2.72 -4.36
N LYS A 115 6.70 -1.75 -4.70
CA LYS A 115 6.98 -0.32 -4.55
C LYS A 115 6.29 0.22 -3.31
N LEU A 116 7.07 0.80 -2.41
CA LEU A 116 6.54 1.55 -1.27
C LEU A 116 6.54 3.02 -1.64
N ILE A 117 5.38 3.65 -1.55
CA ILE A 117 5.22 5.06 -1.90
C ILE A 117 4.61 5.83 -0.74
N SER A 118 4.94 7.12 -0.67
CA SER A 118 4.44 8.03 0.33
C SER A 118 3.86 9.27 -0.33
N ARG A 119 2.87 9.86 0.34
CA ARG A 119 2.34 11.14 -0.09
C ARG A 119 3.27 12.27 0.34
N SER A 120 3.61 13.13 -0.61
CA SER A 120 4.34 14.37 -0.37
C SER A 120 4.01 15.37 -1.47
N ILE A 121 3.34 16.45 -1.11
CA ILE A 121 3.03 17.51 -2.08
C ILE A 121 4.33 18.22 -2.47
N LYS A 122 5.24 18.40 -1.51
CA LYS A 122 6.49 19.15 -1.73
C LYS A 122 7.50 18.40 -2.60
N PHE A 123 7.65 17.10 -2.40
CA PHE A 123 8.70 16.30 -3.05
C PHE A 123 8.16 15.25 -4.00
N GLY A 124 6.83 15.09 -4.07
CA GLY A 124 6.18 14.11 -4.91
C GLY A 124 6.08 14.51 -6.38
N ASP A 125 5.57 13.57 -7.16
CA ASP A 125 5.26 13.79 -8.57
C ASP A 125 4.00 14.66 -8.74
N GLU A 126 3.48 14.73 -9.95
CA GLU A 126 2.27 15.48 -10.27
C GLU A 126 1.03 15.01 -9.50
N TYR A 127 1.03 13.76 -9.01
CA TYR A 127 -0.05 13.20 -8.19
C TYR A 127 0.20 13.35 -6.69
N GLY A 128 1.38 13.86 -6.29
CA GLY A 128 1.74 14.07 -4.90
C GLY A 128 2.29 12.81 -4.22
N PHE A 129 2.94 11.91 -4.95
CA PHE A 129 3.53 10.68 -4.42
C PHE A 129 5.00 10.54 -4.82
N ILE A 130 5.77 9.89 -3.95
CA ILE A 130 7.20 9.67 -4.11
C ILE A 130 7.56 8.32 -3.46
N ASP A 131 8.64 7.69 -3.91
CA ASP A 131 9.19 6.51 -3.26
C ASP A 131 9.42 6.78 -1.76
N TYR A 132 8.99 5.82 -0.92
CA TYR A 132 9.08 5.96 0.53
C TYR A 132 10.52 6.19 1.00
N TYR A 133 11.47 5.39 0.52
CA TYR A 133 12.87 5.49 0.95
C TYR A 133 13.53 6.77 0.47
N GLU A 134 13.19 7.22 -0.73
CA GLU A 134 13.67 8.49 -1.26
C GLU A 134 13.18 9.66 -0.40
N LEU A 135 11.91 9.65 0.01
CA LEU A 135 11.36 10.68 0.89
C LEU A 135 12.07 10.69 2.25
N GLN A 136 12.33 9.52 2.85
CA GLN A 136 13.05 9.42 4.11
C GLN A 136 14.48 9.97 3.99
N LYS A 137 15.13 9.69 2.87
CA LYS A 137 16.47 10.20 2.57
C LYS A 137 16.49 11.74 2.47
N ILE A 138 15.53 12.33 1.77
CA ILE A 138 15.39 13.78 1.65
C ILE A 138 15.15 14.40 3.03
N ARG A 139 14.24 13.85 3.82
CA ARG A 139 13.92 14.34 5.16
C ARG A 139 15.12 14.28 6.10
N LYS A 140 15.90 13.21 6.02
CA LYS A 140 17.12 13.05 6.81
C LYS A 140 18.17 14.10 6.44
N GLN A 141 18.36 14.40 5.16
CA GLN A 141 19.27 15.42 4.68
C GLN A 141 18.84 16.82 5.18
N ASN A 142 17.55 17.11 5.17
CA ASN A 142 17.01 18.39 5.62
C ASN A 142 17.14 18.61 7.13
N ARG A 143 17.22 17.54 7.93
CA ARG A 143 17.43 17.62 9.38
C ARG A 143 18.89 17.91 9.75
N GLY A 144 19.83 17.61 8.86
CA GLY A 144 21.28 17.83 9.07
C GLY A 144 21.75 19.26 8.80
N ASN A 145 20.87 20.14 8.35
CA ASN A 145 21.20 21.53 8.04
C ASN A 145 20.73 22.50 9.12
#